data_b7bc7225584955450e7e8b465de07aee
#
_entry.id   b7bc7225584955450e7e8b465de07aee
#
_cell.length_a   1.000
_cell.length_b   1.000
_cell.length_c   1.000
_cell.angle_alpha   90.00
_cell.angle_beta   90.00
_cell.angle_gamma   90.00
#
_symmetry.space_group_name_H-M   'P 1'
#
loop_
_entity.id
_entity.type
_entity.pdbx_description
1 polymer ?
#
loop_
_entity_poly.entity_id
_entity_poly.type
_entity_poly.pdbx_seq_one_letter_code
_entity_poly.pdbx_strand_id
1 'polypeptide(L)'
;MDIALSAEDLAFRDDVRNFLDTEFDAEMQSHLKSRGSKGMVEWQQKLYAKGWIAPNWPVEHGGTGWTATQKYIWESERSLRGIPDVVPFGL
;
A
#
# COMPACT_ATOMS: atom_id res chain seq x y z
N MET A 1 14.15 -16.73 0.41
CA MET A 1 15.19 -15.94 1.10
C MET A 1 14.70 -15.56 2.48
N ASP A 2 15.43 -15.97 3.50
CA ASP A 2 15.07 -15.65 4.87
C ASP A 2 15.50 -14.22 5.18
N ILE A 3 14.53 -13.37 5.43
CA ILE A 3 14.79 -12.00 5.85
C ILE A 3 14.58 -11.94 7.36
N ALA A 4 15.64 -11.64 8.10
CA ALA A 4 15.53 -11.43 9.53
C ALA A 4 14.92 -10.05 9.78
N LEU A 5 13.67 -10.03 10.23
CA LEU A 5 12.97 -8.78 10.48
C LEU A 5 13.23 -8.30 11.91
N SER A 6 13.55 -7.01 12.04
CA SER A 6 13.70 -6.38 13.36
C SER A 6 12.33 -6.23 14.02
N ALA A 7 12.32 -5.85 15.30
CA ALA A 7 11.07 -5.54 16.01
C ALA A 7 10.33 -4.39 15.31
N GLU A 8 11.05 -3.40 14.80
CA GLU A 8 10.46 -2.28 14.06
C GLU A 8 9.83 -2.74 12.75
N ASP A 9 10.49 -3.65 12.05
CA ASP A 9 9.98 -4.21 10.79
C ASP A 9 8.72 -5.04 11.04
N LEU A 10 8.69 -5.81 12.12
CA LEU A 10 7.51 -6.60 12.49
C LEU A 10 6.33 -5.69 12.83
N ALA A 11 6.58 -4.60 13.56
CA ALA A 11 5.56 -3.61 13.87
C ALA A 11 5.03 -2.93 12.59
N PHE A 12 5.92 -2.61 11.67
CA PHE A 12 5.54 -2.06 10.38
C PHE A 12 4.68 -3.05 9.58
N ARG A 13 5.07 -4.33 9.57
CA ARG A 13 4.28 -5.36 8.89
C ARG A 13 2.87 -5.45 9.46
N ASP A 14 2.74 -5.38 10.78
CA ASP A 14 1.42 -5.42 11.42
C ASP A 14 0.58 -4.19 11.05
N ASP A 15 1.21 -3.02 10.94
CA ASP A 15 0.54 -1.79 10.51
C ASP A 15 0.06 -1.93 9.05
N VAL A 16 0.90 -2.48 8.17
CA VAL A 16 0.53 -2.74 6.78
C VAL A 16 -0.66 -3.71 6.71
N ARG A 17 -0.61 -4.80 7.46
CA ARG A 17 -1.69 -5.79 7.47
C ARG A 17 -3.00 -5.19 7.96
N ASN A 18 -2.95 -4.43 9.04
CA ASN A 18 -4.13 -3.75 9.57
C ASN A 18 -4.72 -2.78 8.55
N PHE A 19 -3.88 -1.98 7.92
CA PHE A 19 -4.31 -1.03 6.90
C PHE A 19 -4.99 -1.75 5.74
N LEU A 20 -4.34 -2.78 5.19
CA LEU A 20 -4.88 -3.51 4.04
C LEU A 20 -6.17 -4.25 4.39
N ASP A 21 -6.22 -4.89 5.57
CA ASP A 21 -7.40 -5.63 5.98
C ASP A 21 -8.59 -4.71 6.27
N THR A 22 -8.33 -3.49 6.73
CA THR A 22 -9.38 -2.51 7.03
C THR A 22 -9.83 -1.76 5.79
N GLU A 23 -8.88 -1.27 4.97
CA GLU A 23 -9.18 -0.36 3.87
C GLU A 23 -9.41 -1.09 2.54
N PHE A 24 -8.76 -2.23 2.33
CA PHE A 24 -8.99 -3.04 1.14
C PHE A 24 -9.93 -4.20 1.49
N ASP A 25 -11.11 -3.84 1.97
CA ASP A 25 -12.15 -4.79 2.37
C ASP A 25 -12.94 -5.30 1.15
N ALA A 26 -13.94 -6.14 1.40
CA ALA A 26 -14.76 -6.71 0.33
C ALA A 26 -15.48 -5.63 -0.49
N GLU A 27 -15.89 -4.54 0.15
CA GLU A 27 -16.53 -3.42 -0.54
C GLU A 27 -15.55 -2.73 -1.49
N MET A 28 -14.33 -2.43 -1.04
CA MET A 28 -13.30 -1.83 -1.90
C MET A 28 -12.95 -2.74 -3.06
N GLN A 29 -12.82 -4.04 -2.82
CA GLN A 29 -12.58 -5.03 -3.87
C GLN A 29 -13.70 -5.02 -4.91
N SER A 30 -14.94 -4.96 -4.44
CA SER A 30 -16.12 -4.87 -5.32
C SER A 30 -16.08 -3.59 -6.17
N HIS A 31 -15.70 -2.47 -5.57
CA HIS A 31 -15.60 -1.19 -6.28
C HIS A 31 -14.55 -1.23 -7.38
N LEU A 32 -13.41 -1.88 -7.14
CA LEU A 32 -12.40 -2.04 -8.18
C LEU A 32 -12.93 -2.86 -9.36
N LYS A 33 -13.71 -3.90 -9.10
CA LYS A 33 -14.28 -4.74 -10.16
C LYS A 33 -15.39 -4.06 -10.92
N SER A 34 -16.27 -3.33 -10.23
CA SER A 34 -17.49 -2.79 -10.82
C SER A 34 -17.37 -1.35 -11.32
N ARG A 35 -16.46 -0.57 -10.75
CA ARG A 35 -16.34 0.86 -11.06
C ARG A 35 -15.12 1.21 -11.90
N GLY A 36 -14.25 0.23 -12.19
CA GLY A 36 -13.05 0.44 -13.01
C GLY A 36 -12.17 1.58 -12.50
N SER A 37 -11.94 2.59 -13.33
CA SER A 37 -11.07 3.71 -12.98
C SER A 37 -11.54 4.49 -11.75
N LYS A 38 -12.84 4.58 -11.53
CA LYS A 38 -13.38 5.26 -10.33
C LYS A 38 -13.04 4.48 -9.05
N GLY A 39 -13.08 3.15 -9.10
CA GLY A 39 -12.65 2.32 -7.99
C GLY A 39 -11.17 2.48 -7.72
N MET A 40 -10.36 2.58 -8.77
CA MET A 40 -8.92 2.82 -8.61
C MET A 40 -8.64 4.18 -7.95
N VAL A 41 -9.37 5.22 -8.33
CA VAL A 41 -9.25 6.54 -7.70
C VAL A 41 -9.61 6.46 -6.22
N GLU A 42 -10.67 5.74 -5.88
CA GLU A 42 -11.06 5.53 -4.48
C GLU A 42 -9.94 4.88 -3.67
N TRP A 43 -9.32 3.84 -4.21
CA TRP A 43 -8.19 3.16 -3.57
C TRP A 43 -6.99 4.11 -3.41
N GLN A 44 -6.68 4.88 -4.46
CA GLN A 44 -5.61 5.87 -4.41
C GLN A 44 -5.85 6.92 -3.33
N GLN A 45 -7.09 7.36 -3.15
CA GLN A 45 -7.44 8.32 -2.10
C GLN A 45 -7.18 7.76 -0.71
N LYS A 46 -7.47 6.48 -0.51
CA LYS A 46 -7.17 5.80 0.77
C LYS A 46 -5.68 5.74 1.02
N LEU A 47 -4.90 5.39 0.00
CA LEU A 47 -3.43 5.38 0.10
C LEU A 47 -2.87 6.78 0.35
N TYR A 48 -3.41 7.78 -0.33
CA TYR A 48 -2.98 9.16 -0.14
C TYR A 48 -3.23 9.62 1.30
N ALA A 49 -4.41 9.34 1.84
CA ALA A 49 -4.75 9.70 3.21
C ALA A 49 -3.82 9.05 4.24
N LYS A 50 -3.35 7.83 3.96
CA LYS A 50 -2.39 7.14 4.81
C LYS A 50 -0.95 7.64 4.61
N GLY A 51 -0.68 8.31 3.50
CA GLY A 51 0.67 8.74 3.12
C GLY A 51 1.48 7.67 2.41
N TRP A 52 0.84 6.65 1.87
CA TRP A 52 1.51 5.47 1.28
C TRP A 52 1.32 5.36 -0.24
N ILE A 53 0.92 6.42 -0.90
CA ILE A 53 0.59 6.35 -2.33
C ILE A 53 1.82 6.28 -3.23
N ALA A 54 2.95 6.81 -2.79
CA ALA A 54 4.14 6.94 -3.64
C ALA A 54 5.40 6.44 -2.92
N PRO A 55 5.49 5.12 -2.61
CA PRO A 55 6.62 4.59 -1.83
C PRO A 55 7.98 4.78 -2.48
N ASN A 56 8.03 4.90 -3.80
CA ASN A 56 9.28 5.02 -4.54
C ASN A 56 9.66 6.47 -4.88
N TRP A 57 8.86 7.45 -4.48
CA TRP A 57 9.17 8.85 -4.71
C TRP A 57 10.08 9.38 -3.61
N PRO A 58 10.92 10.40 -3.89
CA PRO A 58 11.64 11.11 -2.85
C PRO A 58 10.68 11.68 -1.80
N VAL A 59 11.12 11.75 -0.55
CA VAL A 59 10.29 12.25 0.56
C VAL A 59 9.78 13.65 0.28
N GLU A 60 10.62 14.52 -0.29
CA GLU A 60 10.24 15.89 -0.63
C GLU A 60 9.15 15.99 -1.69
N HIS A 61 8.88 14.89 -2.41
CA HIS A 61 7.82 14.81 -3.42
C HIS A 61 6.67 13.89 -3.00
N GLY A 62 6.53 13.66 -1.69
CA GLY A 62 5.43 12.85 -1.18
C GLY A 62 5.74 11.37 -1.01
N GLY A 63 7.01 10.98 -1.12
CA GLY A 63 7.41 9.59 -0.88
C GLY A 63 7.36 9.22 0.59
N THR A 64 7.37 7.90 0.85
CA THR A 64 7.22 7.36 2.21
C THR A 64 8.50 7.38 3.04
N GLY A 65 9.65 7.43 2.39
CA GLY A 65 10.94 7.32 3.09
C GLY A 65 11.23 5.92 3.62
N TRP A 66 10.55 4.91 3.12
CA TRP A 66 10.71 3.54 3.57
C TRP A 66 12.09 2.98 3.23
N THR A 67 12.59 2.11 4.12
CA THR A 67 13.77 1.29 3.83
C THR A 67 13.45 0.24 2.77
N ALA A 68 14.49 -0.39 2.22
CA ALA A 68 14.29 -1.49 1.27
C ALA A 68 13.46 -2.62 1.90
N THR A 69 13.69 -2.93 3.18
CA THR A 69 12.93 -3.96 3.89
C THR A 69 11.46 -3.57 4.02
N GLN A 70 11.18 -2.32 4.35
CA GLN A 70 9.79 -1.83 4.46
C GLN A 70 9.08 -1.89 3.10
N LYS A 71 9.76 -1.51 2.01
CA LYS A 71 9.21 -1.63 0.66
C LYS A 71 8.90 -3.09 0.31
N TYR A 72 9.80 -4.00 0.69
CA TYR A 72 9.59 -5.42 0.47
C TYR A 72 8.36 -5.93 1.23
N ILE A 73 8.20 -5.51 2.48
CA ILE A 73 7.03 -5.88 3.30
C ILE A 73 5.75 -5.40 2.63
N TRP A 74 5.72 -4.14 2.22
CA TRP A 74 4.56 -3.55 1.53
C TRP A 74 4.20 -4.34 0.27
N GLU A 75 5.19 -4.58 -0.60
CA GLU A 75 4.98 -5.29 -1.86
C GLU A 75 4.49 -6.72 -1.62
N SER A 76 5.08 -7.42 -0.65
CA SER A 76 4.71 -8.79 -0.32
C SER A 76 3.28 -8.89 0.20
N GLU A 77 2.91 -8.04 1.14
CA GLU A 77 1.56 -8.06 1.72
C GLU A 77 0.51 -7.65 0.69
N ARG A 78 0.81 -6.67 -0.13
CA ARG A 78 -0.06 -6.23 -1.21
C ARG A 78 -0.28 -7.35 -2.22
N SER A 79 0.80 -7.99 -2.66
CA SER A 79 0.75 -9.06 -3.66
C SER A 79 -0.02 -10.28 -3.17
N LEU A 80 0.17 -10.65 -1.90
CA LEU A 80 -0.55 -11.78 -1.30
C LEU A 80 -2.06 -11.59 -1.33
N ARG A 81 -2.52 -10.36 -1.28
CA ARG A 81 -3.94 -10.01 -1.30
C ARG A 81 -4.47 -9.72 -2.70
N GLY A 82 -3.62 -9.80 -3.72
CA GLY A 82 -4.02 -9.48 -5.10
C GLY A 82 -4.35 -8.02 -5.31
N ILE A 83 -3.82 -7.13 -4.48
CA ILE A 83 -4.06 -5.69 -4.60
C ILE A 83 -3.17 -5.13 -5.70
N PRO A 84 -3.73 -4.38 -6.68
CA PRO A 84 -2.93 -3.84 -7.77
C PRO A 84 -1.94 -2.79 -7.29
N ASP A 85 -0.80 -2.73 -7.97
CA ASP A 85 0.14 -1.63 -7.79
C ASP A 85 -0.45 -0.38 -8.45
N VAL A 86 -0.25 0.77 -7.82
CA VAL A 86 -0.78 2.02 -8.36
C VAL A 86 0.36 2.98 -8.68
N VAL A 87 0.21 3.68 -9.80
CA VAL A 87 1.10 4.76 -10.18
C VAL A 87 0.36 6.06 -9.88
N PRO A 88 0.92 6.95 -9.05
CA PRO A 88 0.20 8.15 -8.61
C PRO A 88 0.20 9.24 -9.68
N PHE A 89 -0.48 8.98 -10.80
CA PHE A 89 -0.63 9.95 -11.86
C PHE A 89 -1.54 11.10 -11.41
N GLY A 90 -1.17 12.31 -11.77
CA GLY A 90 -1.98 13.48 -11.51
C GLY A 90 -1.86 14.04 -10.10
N LEU A 91 -0.87 13.58 -9.38
CA LEU A 91 -0.59 14.13 -8.06
C LEU A 91 0.37 15.29 -8.12
#